data_77e1a159e0d0da122397caadb6941a91
#
_entry.id   77e1a159e0d0da122397caadb6941a91
#
_cell.length_a   1.000
_cell.length_b   1.000
_cell.length_c   1.000
_cell.angle_alpha   90.00
_cell.angle_beta   90.00
_cell.angle_gamma   90.00
#
_symmetry.space_group_name_H-M   'P 1'
#
loop_
_entity.id
_entity.type
_entity.pdbx_description
1 polymer ?
#
loop_
_entity_poly.entity_id
_entity_poly.type
_entity_poly.pdbx_seq_one_letter_code
_entity_poly.pdbx_strand_id
1 'polypeptide(L)'
;MYRRILMAYNGTREGKTALVEAAEMTGFAQAETHLLSVATMPSSMFLTEGFLPEELIDEEKNRMQEVLDEGVSALREKGFSVTGHLAVGEPIEEICRLARELGCELIVVGHHQEKSFAARWWKGSIGATLLDYAPCSILVAIGRSTR
;
A
#
# COMPACT_ATOMS: atom_id res chain seq x y z
N MET A 1 -11.09 1.07 -19.07
CA MET A 1 -11.23 1.74 -17.77
C MET A 1 -11.10 0.75 -16.65
N TYR A 2 -10.35 1.10 -15.61
CA TYR A 2 -10.14 0.20 -14.48
C TYR A 2 -11.38 0.15 -13.58
N ARG A 3 -11.84 -1.04 -13.27
CA ARG A 3 -13.04 -1.25 -12.46
C ARG A 3 -12.74 -1.55 -11.00
N ARG A 4 -11.59 -2.18 -10.74
CA ARG A 4 -11.14 -2.51 -9.39
C ARG A 4 -9.71 -2.06 -9.21
N ILE A 5 -9.51 -1.26 -8.18
CA ILE A 5 -8.24 -0.61 -7.92
C ILE A 5 -7.79 -0.93 -6.50
N LEU A 6 -6.53 -1.29 -6.36
CA LEU A 6 -5.90 -1.46 -5.07
C LEU A 6 -4.87 -0.35 -4.87
N MET A 7 -5.05 0.42 -3.81
CA MET A 7 -4.11 1.45 -3.40
C MET A 7 -3.36 1.00 -2.17
N ALA A 8 -2.05 1.15 -2.14
CA ALA A 8 -1.25 0.83 -0.98
C ALA A 8 -0.81 2.11 -0.27
N TYR A 9 -1.01 2.14 1.05
CA TYR A 9 -0.74 3.33 1.86
C TYR A 9 0.02 2.96 3.12
N ASN A 10 1.13 3.66 3.37
CA ASN A 10 1.99 3.39 4.52
C ASN A 10 1.99 4.49 5.59
N GLY A 11 1.15 5.50 5.43
CA GLY A 11 0.99 6.56 6.42
C GLY A 11 1.92 7.75 6.25
N THR A 12 2.76 7.77 5.22
CA THR A 12 3.60 8.93 4.99
C THR A 12 2.78 10.08 4.43
N ARG A 13 3.17 11.31 4.75
CA ARG A 13 2.52 12.51 4.23
C ARG A 13 2.54 12.53 2.70
N GLU A 14 3.68 12.22 2.13
CA GLU A 14 3.88 12.17 0.68
C GLU A 14 3.02 11.08 0.05
N GLY A 15 2.93 9.93 0.69
CA GLY A 15 2.08 8.84 0.24
C GLY A 15 0.61 9.22 0.23
N LYS A 16 0.15 9.93 1.24
CA LYS A 16 -1.23 10.41 1.32
C LYS A 16 -1.54 11.39 0.18
N THR A 17 -0.66 12.36 0.00
CA THR A 17 -0.81 13.35 -1.09
C THR A 17 -0.82 12.64 -2.44
N ALA A 18 0.10 11.74 -2.67
CA ALA A 18 0.20 10.99 -3.92
C ALA A 18 -1.06 10.18 -4.20
N LEU A 19 -1.61 9.51 -3.20
CA LEU A 19 -2.83 8.73 -3.36
C LEU A 19 -4.03 9.59 -3.72
N VAL A 20 -4.18 10.71 -3.02
CA VAL A 20 -5.30 11.63 -3.27
C VAL A 20 -5.18 12.24 -4.67
N GLU A 21 -3.99 12.67 -5.06
CA GLU A 21 -3.76 13.22 -6.40
C GLU A 21 -4.02 12.18 -7.48
N ALA A 22 -3.55 10.95 -7.30
CA ALA A 22 -3.79 9.88 -8.25
C ALA A 22 -5.30 9.59 -8.39
N ALA A 23 -6.00 9.57 -7.28
CA ALA A 23 -7.44 9.36 -7.27
C ALA A 23 -8.17 10.46 -8.03
N GLU A 24 -7.78 11.70 -7.82
CA GLU A 24 -8.39 12.84 -8.51
C GLU A 24 -8.08 12.86 -10.00
N MET A 25 -6.83 12.56 -10.37
CA MET A 25 -6.38 12.61 -11.76
C MET A 25 -7.06 11.60 -12.67
N THR A 26 -7.41 10.46 -12.15
CA THR A 26 -7.83 9.34 -12.96
C THR A 26 -9.33 9.10 -12.98
N GLY A 27 -10.09 9.89 -12.21
CA GLY A 27 -11.53 9.71 -12.14
C GLY A 27 -11.94 8.38 -11.53
N PHE A 28 -11.16 7.86 -10.61
CA PHE A 28 -11.40 6.56 -9.98
C PHE A 28 -12.68 6.48 -9.15
N ALA A 29 -13.43 7.58 -9.03
CA ALA A 29 -14.65 7.62 -8.24
C ALA A 29 -15.67 6.55 -8.61
N GLN A 30 -15.65 6.09 -9.85
CA GLN A 30 -16.55 5.05 -10.35
C GLN A 30 -16.00 3.64 -10.12
N ALA A 31 -14.76 3.51 -9.70
CA ALA A 31 -14.13 2.21 -9.51
C ALA A 31 -14.35 1.69 -8.10
N GLU A 32 -14.42 0.36 -7.98
CA GLU A 32 -14.36 -0.29 -6.68
C GLU A 32 -12.93 -0.12 -6.16
N THR A 33 -12.78 0.63 -5.09
CA THR A 33 -11.46 1.00 -4.56
C THR A 33 -11.17 0.27 -3.25
N HIS A 34 -10.01 -0.34 -3.19
CA HIS A 34 -9.51 -1.01 -2.00
C HIS A 34 -8.25 -0.29 -1.54
N LEU A 35 -8.13 -0.08 -0.24
CA LEU A 35 -6.95 0.53 0.36
C LEU A 35 -6.29 -0.47 1.28
N LEU A 36 -5.02 -0.75 1.04
CA LEU A 36 -4.25 -1.71 1.83
C LEU A 36 -3.16 -0.99 2.61
N SER A 37 -3.10 -1.29 3.90
CA SER A 37 -1.95 -0.94 4.73
C SER A 37 -1.34 -2.23 5.25
N VAL A 38 -0.02 -2.32 5.21
CA VAL A 38 0.71 -3.53 5.61
C VAL A 38 1.51 -3.27 6.87
N ALA A 39 1.22 -4.04 7.91
CA ALA A 39 2.07 -4.09 9.08
C ALA A 39 3.31 -4.89 8.67
N THR A 40 4.40 -4.19 8.44
CA THR A 40 5.58 -4.80 7.85
C THR A 40 6.35 -5.63 8.86
N MET A 41 6.45 -6.91 8.56
CA MET A 41 7.27 -7.84 9.32
C MET A 41 8.27 -8.45 8.34
N PRO A 42 9.57 -8.30 8.59
CA PRO A 42 10.56 -8.94 7.74
C PRO A 42 10.35 -10.46 7.76
N SER A 43 10.36 -11.06 6.59
CA SER A 43 10.19 -12.51 6.48
C SER A 43 11.26 -13.27 7.26
N SER A 44 12.45 -12.68 7.44
CA SER A 44 13.50 -13.23 8.26
C SER A 44 13.11 -13.40 9.73
N MET A 45 12.16 -12.60 10.22
CA MET A 45 11.68 -12.72 11.59
C MET A 45 10.82 -13.95 11.82
N PHE A 46 10.19 -14.47 10.78
CA PHE A 46 9.41 -15.71 10.87
C PHE A 46 10.28 -16.96 10.81
N LEU A 47 11.53 -16.79 10.38
CA LEU A 47 12.50 -17.88 10.24
C LEU A 47 13.41 -18.04 11.46
N THR A 48 13.53 -17.03 12.29
CA THR A 48 14.27 -17.14 13.54
C THR A 48 13.43 -17.88 14.56
N GLU A 49 14.01 -18.95 15.08
CA GLU A 49 13.36 -19.81 16.02
C GLU A 49 12.60 -19.07 17.11
N GLY A 50 11.34 -18.99 16.90
CA GLY A 50 10.44 -19.04 17.98
C GLY A 50 10.00 -17.77 18.61
N PHE A 51 10.33 -16.58 18.31
CA PHE A 51 9.63 -15.51 19.03
C PHE A 51 9.72 -14.16 18.36
N LEU A 52 8.71 -13.90 17.52
CA LEU A 52 8.18 -12.56 17.47
C LEU A 52 7.27 -12.42 18.68
N PRO A 53 7.57 -11.52 19.61
CA PRO A 53 6.64 -11.26 20.70
C PRO A 53 5.31 -10.81 20.08
N GLU A 54 4.23 -11.50 20.41
CA GLU A 54 2.88 -11.12 19.95
C GLU A 54 2.60 -9.65 20.19
N GLU A 55 3.16 -9.10 21.28
CA GLU A 55 3.04 -7.69 21.62
C GLU A 55 3.57 -6.76 20.56
N LEU A 56 4.71 -7.07 19.96
CA LEU A 56 5.30 -6.24 18.90
C LEU A 56 4.47 -6.31 17.62
N ILE A 57 3.94 -7.48 17.31
CA ILE A 57 3.07 -7.65 16.16
C ILE A 57 1.78 -6.85 16.37
N ASP A 58 1.21 -6.94 17.55
CA ASP A 58 -0.03 -6.23 17.89
C ASP A 58 0.16 -4.71 17.86
N GLU A 59 1.28 -4.21 18.37
CA GLU A 59 1.60 -2.79 18.31
C GLU A 59 1.69 -2.29 16.89
N GLU A 60 2.39 -3.02 16.03
CA GLU A 60 2.53 -2.66 14.62
C GLU A 60 1.19 -2.74 13.88
N LYS A 61 0.40 -3.75 14.16
CA LYS A 61 -0.95 -3.87 13.60
C LYS A 61 -1.83 -2.70 14.01
N ASN A 62 -1.79 -2.32 15.28
CA ASN A 62 -2.58 -1.21 15.79
C ASN A 62 -2.15 0.11 15.14
N ARG A 63 -0.86 0.32 15.01
CA ARG A 63 -0.31 1.51 14.34
C ARG A 63 -0.78 1.58 12.90
N MET A 64 -0.68 0.48 12.18
CA MET A 64 -1.07 0.44 10.77
C MET A 64 -2.59 0.47 10.58
N GLN A 65 -3.35 0.01 11.57
CA GLN A 65 -4.81 0.17 11.53
C GLN A 65 -5.21 1.65 11.58
N GLU A 66 -4.53 2.43 12.40
CA GLU A 66 -4.76 3.88 12.46
C GLU A 66 -4.41 4.55 11.13
N VAL A 67 -3.29 4.13 10.53
CA VAL A 67 -2.87 4.61 9.22
C VAL A 67 -3.93 4.28 8.16
N LEU A 68 -4.43 3.06 8.18
CA LEU A 68 -5.46 2.61 7.25
C LEU A 68 -6.74 3.43 7.41
N ASP A 69 -7.19 3.62 8.64
CA ASP A 69 -8.41 4.38 8.93
C ASP A 69 -8.29 5.82 8.46
N GLU A 70 -7.14 6.44 8.63
CA GLU A 70 -6.85 7.77 8.13
C GLU A 70 -6.94 7.83 6.61
N GLY A 71 -6.33 6.87 5.93
CA GLY A 71 -6.36 6.79 4.47
C GLY A 71 -7.77 6.58 3.93
N VAL A 72 -8.52 5.68 4.53
CA VAL A 72 -9.92 5.41 4.16
C VAL A 72 -10.76 6.68 4.32
N SER A 73 -10.61 7.38 5.45
CA SER A 73 -11.35 8.62 5.70
C SER A 73 -11.00 9.69 4.66
N ALA A 74 -9.73 9.85 4.34
CA ALA A 74 -9.28 10.83 3.36
C ALA A 74 -9.92 10.59 1.99
N LEU A 75 -9.97 9.34 1.56
CA LEU A 75 -10.55 8.99 0.27
C LEU A 75 -12.09 9.12 0.28
N ARG A 76 -12.73 8.74 1.36
CA ARG A 76 -14.19 8.91 1.50
C ARG A 76 -14.62 10.37 1.47
N GLU A 77 -13.82 11.26 2.07
CA GLU A 77 -14.07 12.70 2.01
C GLU A 77 -14.02 13.23 0.57
N LYS A 78 -13.27 12.59 -0.29
CA LYS A 78 -13.18 12.93 -1.71
C LYS A 78 -14.26 12.24 -2.56
N GLY A 79 -15.14 11.48 -1.94
CA GLY A 79 -16.25 10.85 -2.63
C GLY A 79 -15.99 9.43 -3.13
N PHE A 80 -14.89 8.83 -2.74
CA PHE A 80 -14.57 7.45 -3.15
C PHE A 80 -15.23 6.43 -2.24
N SER A 81 -15.69 5.33 -2.85
CA SER A 81 -16.19 4.19 -2.10
C SER A 81 -14.99 3.26 -1.85
N VAL A 82 -14.56 3.18 -0.61
CA VAL A 82 -13.30 2.51 -0.24
C VAL A 82 -13.52 1.43 0.78
N THR A 83 -12.92 0.26 0.52
CA THR A 83 -12.83 -0.83 1.49
C THR A 83 -11.39 -0.92 1.97
N GLY A 84 -11.21 -0.85 3.29
CA GLY A 84 -9.88 -0.93 3.90
C GLY A 84 -9.48 -2.37 4.17
N HIS A 85 -8.19 -2.66 4.02
CA HIS A 85 -7.59 -3.95 4.33
C HIS A 85 -6.31 -3.76 5.12
N LEU A 86 -6.15 -4.53 6.17
CA LEU A 86 -4.91 -4.58 6.93
C LEU A 86 -4.27 -5.94 6.74
N ALA A 87 -3.01 -5.96 6.34
CA ALA A 87 -2.25 -7.20 6.21
C ALA A 87 -1.00 -7.15 7.07
N VAL A 88 -0.48 -8.30 7.43
CA VAL A 88 0.79 -8.45 8.14
C VAL A 88 1.73 -9.24 7.26
N GLY A 89 2.90 -8.70 6.98
CA GLY A 89 3.87 -9.40 6.16
C GLY A 89 4.81 -8.47 5.42
N GLU A 90 5.27 -8.93 4.27
CA GLU A 90 6.13 -8.18 3.40
C GLU A 90 5.26 -7.40 2.40
N PRO A 91 5.47 -6.06 2.27
CA PRO A 91 4.57 -5.22 1.48
C PRO A 91 4.32 -5.69 0.04
N ILE A 92 5.36 -6.00 -0.71
CA ILE A 92 5.21 -6.40 -2.11
C ILE A 92 4.40 -7.68 -2.23
N GLU A 93 4.69 -8.66 -1.39
CA GLU A 93 3.98 -9.93 -1.38
C GLU A 93 2.49 -9.73 -1.06
N GLU A 94 2.21 -8.92 -0.05
CA GLU A 94 0.83 -8.68 0.39
C GLU A 94 0.03 -7.88 -0.62
N ILE A 95 0.66 -6.90 -1.26
CA ILE A 95 0.01 -6.13 -2.32
C ILE A 95 -0.36 -7.05 -3.49
N CYS A 96 0.57 -7.86 -3.94
CA CYS A 96 0.34 -8.76 -5.07
C CYS A 96 -0.70 -9.83 -4.74
N ARG A 97 -0.63 -10.38 -3.53
CA ARG A 97 -1.59 -11.38 -3.06
C ARG A 97 -3.02 -10.82 -3.05
N LEU A 98 -3.19 -9.67 -2.45
CA LEU A 98 -4.51 -9.05 -2.34
C LEU A 98 -5.04 -8.62 -3.70
N ALA A 99 -4.20 -8.07 -4.55
CA ALA A 99 -4.60 -7.70 -5.91
C ALA A 99 -5.12 -8.91 -6.69
N ARG A 100 -4.49 -10.06 -6.54
CA ARG A 100 -4.95 -11.30 -7.17
C ARG A 100 -6.29 -11.77 -6.59
N GLU A 101 -6.39 -11.80 -5.27
CA GLU A 101 -7.59 -12.25 -4.58
C GLU A 101 -8.81 -11.42 -4.94
N LEU A 102 -8.64 -10.12 -5.03
CA LEU A 102 -9.72 -9.19 -5.33
C LEU A 102 -9.97 -9.01 -6.83
N GLY A 103 -9.09 -9.52 -7.66
CA GLY A 103 -9.19 -9.33 -9.10
C GLY A 103 -8.97 -7.88 -9.51
N CYS A 104 -8.05 -7.19 -8.85
CA CYS A 104 -7.75 -5.80 -9.17
C CYS A 104 -7.04 -5.67 -10.51
N GLU A 105 -7.39 -4.63 -11.22
CA GLU A 105 -6.85 -4.33 -12.55
C GLU A 105 -5.77 -3.26 -12.52
N LEU A 106 -5.68 -2.54 -11.40
CA LEU A 106 -4.69 -1.48 -11.20
C LEU A 106 -4.24 -1.46 -9.75
N ILE A 107 -2.93 -1.37 -9.57
CA ILE A 107 -2.32 -1.11 -8.26
C ILE A 107 -1.77 0.31 -8.27
N VAL A 108 -2.11 1.11 -7.27
CA VAL A 108 -1.59 2.47 -7.11
C VAL A 108 -0.67 2.49 -5.89
N VAL A 109 0.54 2.98 -6.09
CA VAL A 109 1.51 3.13 -5.01
C VAL A 109 2.11 4.52 -5.03
N GLY A 110 2.38 5.07 -3.85
CA GLY A 110 3.08 6.34 -3.74
C GLY A 110 4.58 6.12 -3.69
N HIS A 111 5.32 7.01 -4.27
CA HIS A 111 6.78 6.99 -4.24
C HIS A 111 7.30 8.34 -3.77
N HIS A 112 8.21 8.30 -2.79
CA HIS A 112 8.92 9.48 -2.32
C HIS A 112 10.30 9.51 -2.96
N GLN A 113 10.66 10.61 -3.57
CA GLN A 113 11.94 10.74 -4.29
C GLN A 113 13.19 10.71 -3.42
N GLU A 114 13.05 11.01 -2.16
CA GLU A 114 14.19 11.03 -1.24
C GLU A 114 14.29 9.76 -0.43
N LYS A 115 15.34 9.04 -0.65
CA LYS A 115 15.81 7.95 0.20
C LYS A 115 14.76 7.13 0.90
N SER A 116 14.12 6.24 0.28
CA SER A 116 13.30 5.58 1.15
C SER A 116 12.98 4.21 0.83
N PHE A 117 12.32 3.76 1.66
CA PHE A 117 11.39 2.70 1.70
C PHE A 117 10.81 2.35 0.32
N ALA A 118 10.50 3.38 -0.49
CA ALA A 118 10.02 3.18 -1.85
C ALA A 118 11.10 2.66 -2.80
N ALA A 119 12.36 2.89 -2.48
CA ALA A 119 13.45 2.27 -3.22
C ALA A 119 13.41 0.76 -3.10
N ARG A 120 12.85 0.23 -2.01
CA ARG A 120 12.66 -1.21 -1.81
C ARG A 120 11.62 -1.80 -2.74
N TRP A 121 10.69 -0.98 -3.21
CA TRP A 121 9.63 -1.41 -4.12
C TRP A 121 10.18 -1.55 -5.54
N TRP A 122 11.26 -0.83 -5.84
CA TRP A 122 11.89 -0.79 -7.15
C TRP A 122 13.20 -1.56 -7.21
N LYS A 123 13.93 -1.56 -6.10
CA LYS A 123 15.21 -2.25 -5.97
C LYS A 123 15.17 -3.10 -4.72
N GLY A 124 14.27 -4.03 -4.69
CA GLY A 124 14.19 -4.93 -3.55
C GLY A 124 15.55 -5.56 -3.26
N SER A 125 15.89 -5.64 -1.99
CA SER A 125 17.10 -6.32 -1.54
C SER A 125 17.13 -7.79 -1.97
N ILE A 126 16.01 -8.29 -2.40
CA ILE A 126 15.81 -9.65 -2.87
C ILE A 126 15.60 -9.69 -4.39
N GLY A 127 15.85 -8.58 -5.10
CA GLY A 127 15.64 -8.50 -6.54
C GLY A 127 14.19 -8.57 -6.99
N ALA A 128 13.28 -8.71 -6.06
CA ALA A 128 11.86 -8.75 -6.37
C ALA A 128 11.27 -7.36 -6.32
N THR A 129 10.79 -6.87 -7.43
CA THR A 129 10.10 -5.61 -7.48
C THR A 129 8.61 -5.85 -7.68
N LEU A 130 7.82 -4.85 -7.36
CA LEU A 130 6.39 -4.91 -7.61
C LEU A 130 6.10 -5.20 -9.09
N LEU A 131 6.92 -4.66 -9.99
CA LEU A 131 6.80 -4.87 -11.42
C LEU A 131 6.91 -6.34 -11.83
N ASP A 132 7.73 -7.10 -11.14
CA ASP A 132 7.97 -8.50 -11.49
C ASP A 132 6.81 -9.42 -11.09
N TYR A 133 6.07 -9.05 -10.06
CA TYR A 133 5.07 -9.93 -9.46
C TYR A 133 3.62 -9.43 -9.54
N ALA A 134 3.43 -8.19 -9.92
CA ALA A 134 2.09 -7.63 -9.97
C ALA A 134 1.24 -8.34 -11.02
N PRO A 135 -0.01 -8.69 -10.69
CA PRO A 135 -0.91 -9.35 -11.63
C PRO A 135 -1.58 -8.39 -12.60
N CYS A 136 -1.30 -7.11 -12.51
CA CYS A 136 -2.03 -6.07 -13.24
C CYS A 136 -1.17 -4.82 -13.43
N SER A 137 -1.75 -3.80 -14.02
CA SER A 137 -1.10 -2.51 -14.23
C SER A 137 -0.74 -1.83 -12.91
N ILE A 138 0.30 -1.01 -12.94
CA ILE A 138 0.76 -0.27 -11.76
C ILE A 138 0.83 1.21 -12.11
N LEU A 139 0.25 2.04 -11.25
CA LEU A 139 0.41 3.48 -11.29
C LEU A 139 1.26 3.91 -10.12
N VAL A 140 2.36 4.57 -10.40
CA VAL A 140 3.22 5.13 -9.37
C VAL A 140 2.96 6.61 -9.25
N ALA A 141 2.39 7.02 -8.13
CA ALA A 141 2.16 8.43 -7.85
C ALA A 141 3.39 8.98 -7.11
N ILE A 142 4.02 9.96 -7.69
CA ILE A 142 5.22 10.56 -7.10
C ILE A 142 4.81 11.75 -6.25
N GLY A 143 5.05 11.63 -4.94
CA GLY A 143 4.82 12.73 -4.03
C GLY A 143 5.88 13.80 -4.23
N ARG A 144 5.45 15.01 -4.53
CA ARG A 144 6.36 16.14 -4.62
C ARG A 144 6.59 16.69 -3.22
N SER A 145 7.86 16.91 -2.87
CA SER A 145 8.13 17.64 -1.65
C SER A 145 7.68 19.08 -1.85
N THR A 146 6.68 19.48 -1.13
CA THR A 146 6.32 20.89 -1.08
C THR A 146 7.36 21.61 -0.24
N ARG A 147 8.00 22.56 -0.84
CA ARG A 147 8.86 23.45 -0.11
C ARG A 147 8.05 24.31 0.85
#